data_bf16bbb3dc372adc2368b7011a2bdb68
#
_entry.id   bf16bbb3dc372adc2368b7011a2bdb68
#
_cell.length_a   1.000
_cell.length_b   1.000
_cell.length_c   1.000
_cell.angle_alpha   90.00
_cell.angle_beta   90.00
_cell.angle_gamma   90.00
#
_symmetry.space_group_name_H-M   'P 1'
#
loop_
_entity.id
_entity.type
_entity.pdbx_description
1 polymer ?
#
loop_
_entity_poly.entity_id
_entity_poly.type
_entity_poly.pdbx_seq_one_letter_code
_entity_poly.pdbx_strand_id
1 'polypeptide(L)'
;IIDSRPGGMAPLRVHGQSRLAAINYRMPIASAQVKSCLLLAGLYAQGTSTISQPDPTRDHTERMLRGFGCEVATDGPDISIRGGQSLTACDIEIPADISSAAFFLVAASIAPESDLTLRHVGINPTRTGVIDILNLMGADIVLLDEREIGGEPIADIRVRSAALKGIKIPQSLVPLAIDEFPVLFIAAACASGETELSGAEELRVKESDRIQVMADGLSSLGIQVEPTPGGIKIQGGTMGGGVVETHGDHRIAMAFSVASLRAKEAISIRDSANVNTSFPGFVDLARQVGIRVTSDG
;
A
#
# COMPACT_ATOMS: atom_id res chain seq x y z
N ILE A 1 18.21 12.02 -24.33
CA ILE A 1 17.05 12.58 -25.07
C ILE A 1 15.96 11.53 -25.06
N ILE A 2 14.73 11.97 -24.77
CA ILE A 2 13.53 11.12 -24.82
C ILE A 2 12.52 11.83 -25.72
N ASP A 3 12.10 11.16 -26.79
CA ASP A 3 11.00 11.62 -27.61
C ASP A 3 9.69 11.03 -27.07
N SER A 4 8.65 11.82 -27.08
CA SER A 4 7.30 11.41 -26.67
C SER A 4 6.25 12.07 -27.53
N ARG A 5 5.02 11.60 -27.48
CA ARG A 5 3.88 12.37 -28.00
C ARG A 5 3.66 13.63 -27.12
N PRO A 6 2.91 14.64 -27.65
CA PRO A 6 2.56 15.83 -26.85
C PRO A 6 2.00 15.45 -25.49
N GLY A 7 2.44 16.15 -24.43
CA GLY A 7 2.07 15.85 -23.06
C GLY A 7 2.87 14.72 -22.39
N GLY A 8 4.00 14.28 -22.97
CA GLY A 8 4.83 13.21 -22.40
C GLY A 8 4.24 11.81 -22.52
N MET A 9 3.29 11.62 -23.45
CA MET A 9 2.57 10.35 -23.61
C MET A 9 3.35 9.33 -24.44
N ALA A 10 3.06 8.06 -24.19
CA ALA A 10 3.57 6.94 -25.01
C ALA A 10 3.06 7.00 -26.47
N PRO A 11 3.81 6.44 -27.45
CA PRO A 11 5.08 5.72 -27.27
C PRO A 11 6.25 6.65 -26.94
N LEU A 12 7.19 6.11 -26.15
CA LEU A 12 8.43 6.80 -25.80
C LEU A 12 9.59 6.22 -26.62
N ARG A 13 10.50 7.09 -27.06
CA ARG A 13 11.77 6.69 -27.68
C ARG A 13 12.92 7.26 -26.86
N VAL A 14 13.71 6.38 -26.26
CA VAL A 14 14.89 6.76 -25.49
C VAL A 14 16.12 6.68 -26.39
N HIS A 15 16.85 7.79 -26.52
CA HIS A 15 18.12 7.84 -27.21
C HIS A 15 19.24 7.46 -26.24
N GLY A 16 19.85 6.31 -26.46
CA GLY A 16 20.98 5.85 -25.67
C GLY A 16 22.16 6.83 -25.69
N GLN A 17 22.85 6.92 -24.56
CA GLN A 17 24.09 7.70 -24.43
C GLN A 17 25.17 6.79 -23.88
N SER A 18 26.39 6.89 -24.45
CA SER A 18 27.55 6.12 -23.98
C SER A 18 28.08 6.60 -22.62
N ARG A 19 27.73 7.80 -22.21
CA ARG A 19 28.15 8.41 -20.94
C ARG A 19 27.00 9.20 -20.35
N LEU A 20 26.59 8.83 -19.13
CA LEU A 20 25.65 9.61 -18.33
C LEU A 20 26.43 10.53 -17.39
N ALA A 21 26.03 11.78 -17.31
CA ALA A 21 26.52 12.70 -16.29
C ALA A 21 25.73 12.49 -14.99
N ALA A 22 26.42 12.64 -13.86
CA ALA A 22 25.77 12.69 -12.55
C ALA A 22 24.87 13.93 -12.47
N ILE A 23 23.80 13.83 -11.68
CA ILE A 23 22.81 14.90 -11.53
C ILE A 23 22.56 15.21 -10.06
N ASN A 24 22.21 16.47 -9.79
CA ASN A 24 21.56 16.88 -8.56
C ASN A 24 20.12 17.22 -8.89
N TYR A 25 19.18 16.39 -8.43
CA TYR A 25 17.78 16.52 -8.79
C TYR A 25 16.89 16.64 -7.59
N ARG A 26 16.18 17.75 -7.47
CA ARG A 26 15.15 17.95 -6.47
C ARG A 26 13.80 17.53 -7.04
N MET A 27 13.22 16.48 -6.48
CA MET A 27 11.91 16.00 -6.91
C MET A 27 10.83 17.02 -6.54
N PRO A 28 9.97 17.41 -7.49
CA PRO A 28 8.86 18.32 -7.21
C PRO A 28 7.73 17.66 -6.38
N ILE A 29 7.64 16.32 -6.46
CA ILE A 29 6.64 15.50 -5.78
C ILE A 29 7.35 14.26 -5.23
N ALA A 30 6.95 13.80 -4.04
CA ALA A 30 7.44 12.56 -3.45
C ALA A 30 7.04 11.35 -4.29
N SER A 31 8.01 10.67 -4.89
CA SER A 31 7.78 9.49 -5.74
C SER A 31 8.92 8.49 -5.58
N ALA A 32 8.63 7.35 -4.97
CA ALA A 32 9.60 6.26 -4.86
C ALA A 32 10.04 5.73 -6.24
N GLN A 33 9.14 5.70 -7.21
CA GLN A 33 9.43 5.22 -8.56
C GLN A 33 10.41 6.14 -9.31
N VAL A 34 10.20 7.45 -9.23
CA VAL A 34 11.13 8.44 -9.81
C VAL A 34 12.49 8.36 -9.12
N LYS A 35 12.51 8.30 -7.78
CA LYS A 35 13.74 8.12 -7.02
C LYS A 35 14.49 6.85 -7.43
N SER A 36 13.81 5.72 -7.48
CA SER A 36 14.40 4.43 -7.90
C SER A 36 14.97 4.49 -9.31
N CYS A 37 14.24 5.08 -10.26
CA CYS A 37 14.72 5.29 -11.64
C CYS A 37 16.02 6.09 -11.66
N LEU A 38 16.09 7.19 -10.91
CA LEU A 38 17.26 8.06 -10.88
C LEU A 38 18.46 7.43 -10.16
N LEU A 39 18.23 6.66 -9.08
CA LEU A 39 19.28 5.90 -8.40
C LEU A 39 19.87 4.81 -9.31
N LEU A 40 19.02 4.05 -10.00
CA LEU A 40 19.47 3.02 -10.94
C LEU A 40 20.23 3.64 -12.12
N ALA A 41 19.77 4.76 -12.66
CA ALA A 41 20.51 5.51 -13.69
C ALA A 41 21.84 6.06 -13.15
N GLY A 42 21.86 6.49 -11.89
CA GLY A 42 23.03 6.99 -11.18
C GLY A 42 24.18 5.98 -11.10
N LEU A 43 23.91 4.68 -11.05
CA LEU A 43 24.94 3.63 -11.10
C LEU A 43 25.81 3.70 -12.36
N TYR A 44 25.25 4.18 -13.48
CA TYR A 44 25.93 4.30 -14.75
C TYR A 44 26.48 5.70 -15.01
N ALA A 45 26.24 6.64 -14.10
CA ALA A 45 26.67 8.02 -14.28
C ALA A 45 28.16 8.23 -13.92
N GLN A 46 28.78 9.26 -14.50
CA GLN A 46 30.11 9.68 -14.11
C GLN A 46 30.01 10.69 -12.95
N GLY A 47 30.47 10.32 -11.76
CA GLY A 47 30.40 11.13 -10.55
C GLY A 47 29.32 10.65 -9.59
N THR A 48 28.88 11.53 -8.69
CA THR A 48 27.85 11.24 -7.67
C THR A 48 26.56 11.96 -8.03
N SER A 49 25.48 11.20 -8.16
CA SER A 49 24.14 11.75 -8.30
C SER A 49 23.47 11.89 -6.93
N THR A 50 22.80 13.03 -6.70
CA THR A 50 22.05 13.30 -5.50
C THR A 50 20.59 13.57 -5.86
N ILE A 51 19.67 12.88 -5.20
CA ILE A 51 18.23 13.01 -5.36
C ILE A 51 17.65 13.52 -4.04
N SER A 52 17.06 14.73 -4.08
CA SER A 52 16.37 15.31 -2.93
C SER A 52 14.87 15.05 -3.04
N GLN A 53 14.28 14.45 -2.00
CA GLN A 53 12.83 14.19 -1.93
C GLN A 53 12.15 15.18 -0.97
N PRO A 54 10.94 15.69 -1.31
CA PRO A 54 10.23 16.63 -0.45
C PRO A 54 9.70 15.97 0.84
N ASP A 55 9.28 14.71 0.72
CA ASP A 55 8.81 13.86 1.82
C ASP A 55 9.42 12.46 1.69
N PRO A 56 9.56 11.72 2.80
CA PRO A 56 10.04 10.34 2.77
C PRO A 56 9.21 9.46 1.85
N THR A 57 9.87 8.68 1.00
CA THR A 57 9.24 7.66 0.15
C THR A 57 9.84 6.30 0.44
N ARG A 58 9.19 5.23 -0.07
CA ARG A 58 9.66 3.84 0.06
C ARG A 58 11.14 3.73 -0.30
N ASP A 59 11.94 3.07 0.54
CA ASP A 59 13.41 2.97 0.45
C ASP A 59 13.93 1.59 0.02
N HIS A 60 13.07 0.77 -0.55
CA HIS A 60 13.43 -0.60 -0.99
C HIS A 60 14.61 -0.62 -1.96
N THR A 61 14.70 0.34 -2.89
CA THR A 61 15.79 0.43 -3.85
C THR A 61 17.12 0.72 -3.16
N GLU A 62 17.14 1.64 -2.22
CA GLU A 62 18.33 1.98 -1.44
C GLU A 62 18.82 0.76 -0.63
N ARG A 63 17.89 0.06 0.04
CA ARG A 63 18.19 -1.16 0.81
C ARG A 63 18.72 -2.25 -0.08
N MET A 64 18.05 -2.52 -1.19
CA MET A 64 18.45 -3.55 -2.15
C MET A 64 19.82 -3.25 -2.76
N LEU A 65 20.09 -2.00 -3.15
CA LEU A 65 21.40 -1.60 -3.66
C LEU A 65 22.52 -1.82 -2.63
N ARG A 66 22.27 -1.48 -1.37
CA ARG A 66 23.21 -1.77 -0.27
C ARG A 66 23.40 -3.29 -0.09
N GLY A 67 22.33 -4.07 -0.16
CA GLY A 67 22.39 -5.54 -0.14
C GLY A 67 23.23 -6.14 -1.26
N PHE A 68 23.24 -5.50 -2.44
CA PHE A 68 24.12 -5.84 -3.57
C PHE A 68 25.52 -5.24 -3.48
N GLY A 69 25.89 -4.64 -2.35
CA GLY A 69 27.25 -4.13 -2.10
C GLY A 69 27.51 -2.72 -2.62
N CYS A 70 26.45 -1.98 -3.03
CA CYS A 70 26.59 -0.58 -3.45
C CYS A 70 26.53 0.38 -2.25
N GLU A 71 27.38 1.40 -2.30
CA GLU A 71 27.32 2.52 -1.37
C GLU A 71 26.20 3.47 -1.80
N VAL A 72 25.17 3.58 -0.96
CA VAL A 72 24.09 4.57 -1.08
C VAL A 72 24.02 5.35 0.21
N ALA A 73 24.36 6.63 0.15
CA ALA A 73 24.28 7.53 1.30
C ALA A 73 22.89 8.15 1.40
N THR A 74 22.42 8.33 2.64
CA THR A 74 21.19 9.06 2.95
C THR A 74 21.50 10.10 4.01
N ASP A 75 21.20 11.37 3.72
CA ASP A 75 21.37 12.49 4.63
C ASP A 75 20.08 13.34 4.61
N GLY A 76 19.24 13.12 5.60
CA GLY A 76 17.92 13.72 5.65
C GLY A 76 17.09 13.41 4.38
N PRO A 77 16.69 14.46 3.61
CA PRO A 77 15.91 14.26 2.38
C PRO A 77 16.76 13.85 1.17
N ASP A 78 18.09 13.87 1.28
CA ASP A 78 19.02 13.68 0.18
C ASP A 78 19.53 12.24 0.13
N ILE A 79 19.37 11.59 -1.03
CA ILE A 79 19.89 10.26 -1.31
C ILE A 79 20.94 10.38 -2.41
N SER A 80 22.16 9.90 -2.13
CA SER A 80 23.28 10.01 -3.04
C SER A 80 23.84 8.65 -3.43
N ILE A 81 24.16 8.49 -4.70
CA ILE A 81 24.82 7.32 -5.26
C ILE A 81 25.96 7.69 -6.15
N ARG A 82 27.12 7.06 -5.95
CA ARG A 82 28.29 7.20 -6.83
C ARG A 82 28.15 6.22 -7.99
N GLY A 83 28.36 6.70 -9.19
CA GLY A 83 28.37 5.86 -10.39
C GLY A 83 29.64 5.02 -10.53
N GLY A 84 29.57 4.04 -11.41
CA GLY A 84 30.67 3.12 -11.68
C GLY A 84 30.86 2.01 -10.65
N GLN A 85 29.92 1.85 -9.73
CA GLN A 85 29.90 0.72 -8.79
C GLN A 85 29.39 -0.54 -9.48
N SER A 86 29.87 -1.70 -9.04
CA SER A 86 29.42 -3.01 -9.51
C SER A 86 28.54 -3.68 -8.47
N LEU A 87 27.47 -4.30 -8.93
CA LEU A 87 26.60 -5.11 -8.07
C LEU A 87 27.25 -6.47 -7.82
N THR A 88 27.19 -6.92 -6.59
CA THR A 88 27.60 -8.29 -6.19
C THR A 88 26.34 -9.13 -6.03
N ALA A 89 26.27 -10.25 -6.74
CA ALA A 89 25.15 -11.18 -6.64
C ALA A 89 25.06 -11.75 -5.21
N CYS A 90 23.86 -11.85 -4.69
CA CYS A 90 23.56 -12.46 -3.39
C CYS A 90 22.22 -13.21 -3.46
N ASP A 91 22.02 -14.11 -2.51
CA ASP A 91 20.72 -14.73 -2.34
C ASP A 91 19.74 -13.72 -1.74
N ILE A 92 18.52 -13.70 -2.27
CA ILE A 92 17.45 -12.81 -1.80
C ILE A 92 16.27 -13.65 -1.36
N GLU A 93 15.85 -13.47 -0.14
CA GLU A 93 14.57 -13.97 0.36
C GLU A 93 13.54 -12.84 0.28
N ILE A 94 12.48 -13.06 -0.53
CA ILE A 94 11.46 -12.06 -0.76
C ILE A 94 10.37 -12.18 0.32
N PRO A 95 10.14 -11.15 1.14
CA PRO A 95 9.10 -11.19 2.16
C PRO A 95 7.70 -11.11 1.54
N ALA A 96 6.70 -11.55 2.29
CA ALA A 96 5.30 -11.31 1.95
C ALA A 96 5.00 -9.80 1.97
N ASP A 97 4.18 -9.35 1.02
CA ASP A 97 3.84 -7.94 0.86
C ASP A 97 2.85 -7.47 1.93
N ILE A 98 3.21 -6.40 2.65
CA ILE A 98 2.34 -5.79 3.68
C ILE A 98 1.02 -5.29 3.10
N SER A 99 0.97 -4.83 1.84
CA SER A 99 -0.28 -4.42 1.20
C SER A 99 -1.23 -5.59 1.00
N SER A 100 -0.71 -6.76 0.66
CA SER A 100 -1.49 -8.01 0.59
C SER A 100 -1.90 -8.50 1.98
N ALA A 101 -0.99 -8.42 2.95
CA ALA A 101 -1.23 -8.76 4.35
C ALA A 101 -2.32 -7.88 4.99
N ALA A 102 -2.43 -6.61 4.60
CA ALA A 102 -3.36 -5.64 5.17
C ALA A 102 -4.83 -6.11 5.11
N PHE A 103 -5.24 -6.80 4.04
CA PHE A 103 -6.58 -7.35 3.94
C PHE A 103 -6.88 -8.35 5.04
N PHE A 104 -5.90 -9.19 5.38
CA PHE A 104 -6.01 -10.21 6.42
C PHE A 104 -5.82 -9.62 7.82
N LEU A 105 -5.01 -8.55 7.98
CA LEU A 105 -4.92 -7.80 9.23
C LEU A 105 -6.26 -7.19 9.61
N VAL A 106 -6.92 -6.51 8.65
CA VAL A 106 -8.25 -5.96 8.87
C VAL A 106 -9.29 -7.06 9.08
N ALA A 107 -9.28 -8.11 8.23
CA ALA A 107 -10.20 -9.24 8.35
C ALA A 107 -10.15 -9.84 9.76
N ALA A 108 -8.97 -10.14 10.28
CA ALA A 108 -8.82 -10.72 11.61
C ALA A 108 -9.15 -9.73 12.74
N SER A 109 -8.87 -8.42 12.54
CA SER A 109 -9.24 -7.40 13.52
C SER A 109 -10.76 -7.27 13.70
N ILE A 110 -11.54 -7.40 12.61
CA ILE A 110 -13.00 -7.20 12.63
C ILE A 110 -13.80 -8.49 12.83
N ALA A 111 -13.24 -9.66 12.47
CA ALA A 111 -13.94 -10.94 12.60
C ALA A 111 -13.99 -11.38 14.06
N PRO A 112 -15.18 -11.70 14.63
CA PRO A 112 -15.27 -12.18 16.00
C PRO A 112 -14.43 -13.45 16.23
N GLU A 113 -13.81 -13.53 17.42
CA GLU A 113 -13.03 -14.68 17.87
C GLU A 113 -11.86 -15.07 16.94
N SER A 114 -11.41 -14.16 16.11
CA SER A 114 -10.31 -14.39 15.19
C SER A 114 -8.96 -14.34 15.90
N ASP A 115 -8.06 -15.24 15.51
CA ASP A 115 -6.63 -15.25 15.90
C ASP A 115 -5.84 -15.78 14.68
N LEU A 116 -5.14 -14.90 14.00
CA LEU A 116 -4.45 -15.19 12.75
C LEU A 116 -2.98 -14.77 12.86
N THR A 117 -2.08 -15.60 12.35
CA THR A 117 -0.67 -15.25 12.21
C THR A 117 -0.29 -15.23 10.73
N LEU A 118 0.14 -14.07 10.26
CA LEU A 118 0.70 -13.87 8.93
C LEU A 118 2.22 -13.98 9.04
N ARG A 119 2.80 -14.92 8.30
CA ARG A 119 4.23 -15.22 8.44
C ARG A 119 5.06 -14.45 7.42
N HIS A 120 6.29 -14.11 7.84
CA HIS A 120 7.33 -13.60 6.95
C HIS A 120 6.91 -12.34 6.19
N VAL A 121 6.24 -11.40 6.87
CA VAL A 121 5.72 -10.17 6.26
C VAL A 121 6.80 -9.09 6.33
N GLY A 122 7.01 -8.39 5.22
CA GLY A 122 7.87 -7.20 5.19
C GLY A 122 7.28 -6.08 6.04
N ILE A 123 8.05 -5.60 7.01
CA ILE A 123 7.66 -4.52 7.92
C ILE A 123 8.56 -3.28 7.74
N ASN A 124 8.89 -2.96 6.49
CA ASN A 124 9.63 -1.74 6.21
C ASN A 124 8.90 -0.52 6.79
N PRO A 125 9.57 0.34 7.61
CA PRO A 125 8.92 1.48 8.26
C PRO A 125 8.25 2.47 7.31
N THR A 126 8.67 2.49 6.04
CA THR A 126 8.02 3.32 5.01
C THR A 126 6.71 2.72 4.47
N ARG A 127 6.30 1.56 4.98
CA ARG A 127 5.13 0.79 4.53
C ARG A 127 4.19 0.36 5.66
N THR A 128 4.59 0.51 6.93
CA THR A 128 3.84 -0.01 8.09
C THR A 128 2.74 0.90 8.60
N GLY A 129 2.43 1.99 7.91
CA GLY A 129 1.36 2.91 8.31
C GLY A 129 0.01 2.23 8.56
N VAL A 130 -0.30 1.14 7.86
CA VAL A 130 -1.50 0.34 8.11
C VAL A 130 -1.52 -0.28 9.51
N ILE A 131 -0.38 -0.77 10.00
CA ILE A 131 -0.24 -1.33 11.34
C ILE A 131 -0.41 -0.21 12.38
N ASP A 132 0.23 0.94 12.15
CA ASP A 132 0.16 2.09 13.06
C ASP A 132 -1.28 2.62 13.16
N ILE A 133 -1.99 2.76 12.03
CA ILE A 133 -3.38 3.20 12.00
C ILE A 133 -4.28 2.19 12.71
N LEU A 134 -4.14 0.90 12.45
CA LEU A 134 -4.93 -0.14 13.13
C LEU A 134 -4.66 -0.16 14.64
N ASN A 135 -3.41 0.02 15.08
CA ASN A 135 -3.06 0.13 16.49
C ASN A 135 -3.72 1.35 17.14
N LEU A 136 -3.72 2.51 16.46
CA LEU A 136 -4.45 3.70 16.93
C LEU A 136 -5.96 3.46 17.03
N MET A 137 -6.53 2.65 16.15
CA MET A 137 -7.92 2.21 16.20
C MET A 137 -8.19 1.18 17.32
N GLY A 138 -7.14 0.68 17.98
CA GLY A 138 -7.25 -0.30 19.08
C GLY A 138 -7.23 -1.76 18.61
N ALA A 139 -6.66 -2.07 17.46
CA ALA A 139 -6.44 -3.44 17.03
C ALA A 139 -5.44 -4.17 17.93
N ASP A 140 -5.59 -5.48 18.05
CA ASP A 140 -4.69 -6.37 18.81
C ASP A 140 -3.70 -7.01 17.83
N ILE A 141 -2.61 -6.29 17.54
CA ILE A 141 -1.55 -6.69 16.62
C ILE A 141 -0.24 -6.82 17.38
N VAL A 142 0.46 -7.93 17.19
CA VAL A 142 1.77 -8.21 17.79
C VAL A 142 2.74 -8.64 16.69
N LEU A 143 3.90 -7.97 16.63
CA LEU A 143 5.02 -8.40 15.80
C LEU A 143 5.81 -9.47 16.55
N LEU A 144 6.08 -10.58 15.89
CA LEU A 144 6.81 -11.73 16.41
C LEU A 144 7.99 -12.02 15.49
N ASP A 145 9.06 -12.56 16.04
CA ASP A 145 10.22 -13.01 15.30
C ASP A 145 10.75 -11.96 14.31
N GLU A 146 10.88 -10.72 14.80
CA GLU A 146 11.42 -9.62 14.04
C GLU A 146 12.89 -9.87 13.68
N ARG A 147 13.22 -9.76 12.40
CA ARG A 147 14.56 -9.96 11.88
C ARG A 147 14.78 -9.18 10.60
N GLU A 148 16.02 -9.13 10.13
CA GLU A 148 16.37 -8.47 8.86
C GLU A 148 16.86 -9.53 7.87
N ILE A 149 16.38 -9.46 6.62
CA ILE A 149 16.81 -10.31 5.51
C ILE A 149 17.04 -9.44 4.28
N GLY A 150 18.29 -9.49 3.76
CA GLY A 150 18.63 -8.70 2.56
C GLY A 150 18.50 -7.18 2.74
N GLY A 151 18.60 -6.66 3.97
CA GLY A 151 18.41 -5.26 4.30
C GLY A 151 16.95 -4.85 4.53
N GLU A 152 15.99 -5.77 4.40
CA GLU A 152 14.59 -5.53 4.66
C GLU A 152 14.16 -6.12 6.01
N PRO A 153 13.50 -5.34 6.89
CA PRO A 153 12.95 -5.86 8.12
C PRO A 153 11.70 -6.68 7.83
N ILE A 154 11.60 -7.81 8.50
CA ILE A 154 10.47 -8.74 8.40
C ILE A 154 10.01 -9.20 9.78
N ALA A 155 8.75 -9.60 9.88
CA ALA A 155 8.19 -10.21 11.08
C ALA A 155 7.08 -11.20 10.75
N ASP A 156 6.77 -12.07 11.70
CA ASP A 156 5.48 -12.72 11.75
C ASP A 156 4.50 -11.78 12.47
N ILE A 157 3.32 -11.55 11.89
CA ILE A 157 2.33 -10.63 12.44
C ILE A 157 1.15 -11.43 12.97
N ARG A 158 0.97 -11.46 14.28
CA ARG A 158 -0.22 -12.03 14.90
C ARG A 158 -1.26 -10.95 15.11
N VAL A 159 -2.48 -11.19 14.68
CA VAL A 159 -3.62 -10.29 14.82
C VAL A 159 -4.83 -11.03 15.36
N ARG A 160 -5.49 -10.44 16.36
CA ARG A 160 -6.70 -10.99 16.98
C ARG A 160 -7.85 -10.01 16.85
N SER A 161 -9.07 -10.55 16.97
CA SER A 161 -10.27 -9.72 16.94
C SER A 161 -10.24 -8.65 18.06
N ALA A 162 -10.64 -7.44 17.71
CA ALA A 162 -10.65 -6.31 18.62
C ALA A 162 -11.86 -5.39 18.38
N ALA A 163 -12.24 -4.67 19.42
CA ALA A 163 -13.26 -3.62 19.32
C ALA A 163 -12.62 -2.33 18.82
N LEU A 164 -12.63 -2.13 17.50
CA LEU A 164 -12.04 -0.96 16.87
C LEU A 164 -12.82 0.31 17.20
N LYS A 165 -12.10 1.44 17.28
CA LYS A 165 -12.65 2.78 17.53
C LYS A 165 -12.32 3.70 16.36
N GLY A 166 -13.25 4.58 16.03
CA GLY A 166 -13.03 5.65 15.06
C GLY A 166 -11.95 6.61 15.57
N ILE A 167 -11.15 7.11 14.62
CA ILE A 167 -10.04 8.01 14.92
C ILE A 167 -9.94 9.10 13.84
N LYS A 168 -9.30 10.22 14.20
CA LYS A 168 -8.72 11.11 13.19
C LYS A 168 -7.34 10.60 12.81
N ILE A 169 -7.17 10.17 11.56
CA ILE A 169 -5.93 9.58 11.08
C ILE A 169 -4.85 10.68 11.00
N PRO A 170 -3.68 10.49 11.65
CA PRO A 170 -2.57 11.44 11.53
C PRO A 170 -2.10 11.58 10.09
N GLN A 171 -1.96 12.80 9.59
CA GLN A 171 -1.53 13.03 8.20
C GLN A 171 -0.15 12.47 7.89
N SER A 172 0.74 12.37 8.89
CA SER A 172 2.07 11.75 8.74
C SER A 172 2.02 10.26 8.39
N LEU A 173 0.91 9.55 8.69
CA LEU A 173 0.73 8.15 8.34
C LEU A 173 0.12 7.95 6.95
N VAL A 174 -0.42 9.01 6.33
CA VAL A 174 -1.09 8.91 5.03
C VAL A 174 -0.15 8.35 3.94
N PRO A 175 1.05 8.89 3.71
CA PRO A 175 1.95 8.34 2.69
C PRO A 175 2.45 6.92 3.01
N LEU A 176 2.49 6.53 4.30
CA LEU A 176 2.97 5.21 4.74
C LEU A 176 1.90 4.12 4.60
N ALA A 177 0.64 4.49 4.33
CA ALA A 177 -0.51 3.58 4.18
C ALA A 177 -1.36 3.90 2.94
N ILE A 178 -0.85 4.68 1.99
CA ILE A 178 -1.65 5.23 0.88
C ILE A 178 -2.37 4.14 0.07
N ASP A 179 -1.76 2.99 -0.09
CA ASP A 179 -2.33 1.91 -0.87
C ASP A 179 -3.26 1.00 -0.05
N GLU A 180 -3.26 1.08 1.27
CA GLU A 180 -4.03 0.26 2.20
C GLU A 180 -5.35 0.92 2.62
N PHE A 181 -5.60 2.20 2.26
CA PHE A 181 -6.82 2.90 2.65
C PHE A 181 -8.11 2.20 2.24
N PRO A 182 -8.25 1.55 1.08
CA PRO A 182 -9.49 0.83 0.78
C PRO A 182 -9.90 -0.16 1.87
N VAL A 183 -8.98 -0.97 2.38
CA VAL A 183 -9.30 -1.92 3.46
C VAL A 183 -9.36 -1.25 4.84
N LEU A 184 -8.62 -0.17 5.07
CA LEU A 184 -8.75 0.64 6.29
C LEU A 184 -10.12 1.31 6.41
N PHE A 185 -10.76 1.68 5.30
CA PHE A 185 -12.14 2.18 5.30
C PHE A 185 -13.15 1.10 5.71
N ILE A 186 -12.87 -0.18 5.44
CA ILE A 186 -13.67 -1.28 5.97
C ILE A 186 -13.46 -1.41 7.49
N ALA A 187 -12.22 -1.29 7.99
CA ALA A 187 -11.98 -1.25 9.43
C ALA A 187 -12.73 -0.09 10.09
N ALA A 188 -12.71 1.10 9.47
CA ALA A 188 -13.45 2.28 9.93
C ALA A 188 -14.96 2.06 9.95
N ALA A 189 -15.51 1.42 8.92
CA ALA A 189 -16.94 1.09 8.83
C ALA A 189 -17.38 0.10 9.93
N CYS A 190 -16.45 -0.72 10.45
CA CYS A 190 -16.68 -1.67 11.55
C CYS A 190 -16.36 -1.09 12.94
N ALA A 191 -15.72 0.08 13.00
CA ALA A 191 -15.31 0.71 14.26
C ALA A 191 -16.47 1.37 14.99
N SER A 192 -16.32 1.65 16.29
CA SER A 192 -17.27 2.49 17.04
C SER A 192 -16.88 3.96 16.91
N GLY A 193 -17.81 4.82 16.49
CA GLY A 193 -17.58 6.25 16.28
C GLY A 193 -17.15 6.60 14.86
N GLU A 194 -16.68 7.84 14.65
CA GLU A 194 -16.31 8.38 13.36
C GLU A 194 -14.79 8.24 13.11
N THR A 195 -14.43 7.85 11.89
CA THR A 195 -13.05 7.91 11.40
C THR A 195 -12.95 9.00 10.34
N GLU A 196 -11.95 9.88 10.47
CA GLU A 196 -11.66 10.96 9.53
C GLU A 196 -10.29 10.77 8.88
N LEU A 197 -10.25 10.77 7.55
CA LEU A 197 -9.05 10.86 6.74
C LEU A 197 -9.00 12.23 6.04
N SER A 198 -7.81 12.85 6.00
CA SER A 198 -7.52 14.07 5.24
C SER A 198 -6.09 14.06 4.71
N GLY A 199 -5.81 14.85 3.66
CA GLY A 199 -4.47 14.93 3.05
C GLY A 199 -4.13 13.71 2.19
N ALA A 200 -5.14 13.05 1.61
CA ALA A 200 -4.99 11.84 0.80
C ALA A 200 -5.52 12.04 -0.63
N GLU A 201 -5.29 13.22 -1.21
CA GLU A 201 -5.72 13.58 -2.57
C GLU A 201 -5.20 12.58 -3.63
N GLU A 202 -4.05 11.97 -3.37
CA GLU A 202 -3.45 10.96 -4.23
C GLU A 202 -4.36 9.76 -4.47
N LEU A 203 -5.24 9.42 -3.53
CA LEU A 203 -6.20 8.31 -3.68
C LEU A 203 -7.21 8.54 -4.82
N ARG A 204 -7.41 9.79 -5.24
CA ARG A 204 -8.35 10.12 -6.33
C ARG A 204 -7.80 9.84 -7.73
N VAL A 205 -6.49 9.68 -7.85
CA VAL A 205 -5.78 9.49 -9.12
C VAL A 205 -5.03 8.15 -9.21
N LYS A 206 -5.44 7.18 -8.40
CA LYS A 206 -4.96 5.80 -8.46
C LYS A 206 -5.65 5.04 -9.61
N GLU A 207 -5.78 3.73 -9.53
CA GLU A 207 -6.47 2.90 -10.52
C GLU A 207 -7.93 3.31 -10.71
N SER A 208 -8.53 3.89 -9.67
CA SER A 208 -9.82 4.54 -9.64
C SER A 208 -9.76 5.77 -8.72
N ASP A 209 -10.83 6.58 -8.66
CA ASP A 209 -11.03 7.50 -7.54
C ASP A 209 -11.41 6.69 -6.29
N ARG A 210 -10.39 6.20 -5.56
CA ARG A 210 -10.58 5.30 -4.42
C ARG A 210 -11.43 5.91 -3.30
N ILE A 211 -11.39 7.23 -3.13
CA ILE A 211 -12.23 7.92 -2.14
C ILE A 211 -13.70 7.80 -2.56
N GLN A 212 -14.02 8.17 -3.79
CA GLN A 212 -15.40 8.18 -4.26
C GLN A 212 -15.96 6.76 -4.39
N VAL A 213 -15.22 5.85 -5.01
CA VAL A 213 -15.68 4.47 -5.24
C VAL A 213 -15.92 3.73 -3.91
N MET A 214 -15.02 3.92 -2.92
CA MET A 214 -15.24 3.36 -1.58
C MET A 214 -16.42 4.00 -0.86
N ALA A 215 -16.62 5.32 -1.00
CA ALA A 215 -17.77 6.02 -0.42
C ALA A 215 -19.09 5.49 -1.00
N ASP A 216 -19.17 5.34 -2.32
CA ASP A 216 -20.36 4.83 -3.01
C ASP A 216 -20.66 3.38 -2.57
N GLY A 217 -19.64 2.53 -2.53
CA GLY A 217 -19.76 1.16 -2.08
C GLY A 217 -20.21 1.05 -0.61
N LEU A 218 -19.60 1.79 0.30
CA LEU A 218 -19.98 1.80 1.72
C LEU A 218 -21.41 2.35 1.92
N SER A 219 -21.77 3.42 1.19
CA SER A 219 -23.14 3.97 1.22
C SER A 219 -24.16 2.96 0.74
N SER A 220 -23.87 2.19 -0.32
CA SER A 220 -24.76 1.14 -0.83
C SER A 220 -25.01 0.01 0.18
N LEU A 221 -24.05 -0.19 1.11
CA LEU A 221 -24.16 -1.13 2.21
C LEU A 221 -24.76 -0.52 3.49
N GLY A 222 -25.22 0.73 3.45
CA GLY A 222 -25.90 1.41 4.55
C GLY A 222 -24.96 2.08 5.57
N ILE A 223 -23.68 2.25 5.26
CA ILE A 223 -22.73 2.99 6.08
C ILE A 223 -22.80 4.49 5.74
N GLN A 224 -22.87 5.32 6.76
CA GLN A 224 -22.85 6.77 6.60
C GLN A 224 -21.41 7.23 6.32
N VAL A 225 -21.21 7.89 5.18
CA VAL A 225 -19.91 8.40 4.73
C VAL A 225 -20.05 9.80 4.14
N GLU A 226 -19.00 10.58 4.28
CA GLU A 226 -18.89 11.93 3.70
C GLU A 226 -17.54 12.05 2.99
N PRO A 227 -17.47 11.85 1.65
CA PRO A 227 -16.25 12.06 0.89
C PRO A 227 -15.92 13.56 0.81
N THR A 228 -14.63 13.89 0.94
CA THR A 228 -14.08 15.25 0.83
C THR A 228 -13.04 15.29 -0.30
N PRO A 229 -12.60 16.46 -0.78
CA PRO A 229 -11.58 16.54 -1.82
C PRO A 229 -10.30 15.74 -1.52
N GLY A 230 -9.83 15.76 -0.29
CA GLY A 230 -8.59 15.08 0.13
C GLY A 230 -8.81 13.95 1.13
N GLY A 231 -10.02 13.37 1.25
CA GLY A 231 -10.27 12.31 2.23
C GLY A 231 -11.72 11.88 2.35
N ILE A 232 -12.06 11.36 3.51
CA ILE A 232 -13.41 10.82 3.79
C ILE A 232 -13.65 10.79 5.29
N LYS A 233 -14.92 11.00 5.70
CA LYS A 233 -15.40 10.64 7.04
C LYS A 233 -16.29 9.41 6.95
N ILE A 234 -16.09 8.49 7.84
CA ILE A 234 -16.83 7.21 7.90
C ILE A 234 -17.37 7.05 9.31
N GLN A 235 -18.69 7.01 9.44
CA GLN A 235 -19.34 6.65 10.69
C GLN A 235 -19.48 5.14 10.76
N GLY A 236 -18.83 4.53 11.74
CA GLY A 236 -18.96 3.10 11.94
C GLY A 236 -20.39 2.67 12.24
N GLY A 237 -20.79 1.53 11.70
CA GLY A 237 -22.18 1.07 11.76
C GLY A 237 -22.37 -0.39 11.38
N THR A 238 -23.58 -0.75 11.10
CA THR A 238 -23.96 -2.09 10.65
C THR A 238 -24.06 -2.11 9.14
N MET A 239 -23.26 -2.94 8.50
CA MET A 239 -23.32 -3.13 7.05
C MET A 239 -24.47 -4.10 6.66
N GLY A 240 -25.28 -3.68 5.69
CA GLY A 240 -26.21 -4.55 4.98
C GLY A 240 -25.50 -5.40 3.91
N GLY A 241 -26.28 -5.96 2.98
CA GLY A 241 -25.77 -6.49 1.73
C GLY A 241 -26.05 -5.55 0.56
N GLY A 242 -25.58 -5.90 -0.62
CA GLY A 242 -25.82 -5.09 -1.80
C GLY A 242 -24.85 -5.35 -2.95
N VAL A 243 -24.85 -4.46 -3.92
CA VAL A 243 -23.98 -4.51 -5.09
C VAL A 243 -22.96 -3.39 -4.99
N VAL A 244 -21.70 -3.72 -5.20
CA VAL A 244 -20.58 -2.77 -5.20
C VAL A 244 -19.88 -2.82 -6.55
N GLU A 245 -19.71 -1.66 -7.17
CA GLU A 245 -18.93 -1.47 -8.39
C GLU A 245 -17.50 -1.11 -8.03
N THR A 246 -16.51 -1.82 -8.56
CA THR A 246 -15.10 -1.57 -8.21
C THR A 246 -14.35 -0.76 -9.27
N HIS A 247 -14.96 -0.59 -10.44
CA HIS A 247 -14.33 0.07 -11.60
C HIS A 247 -12.95 -0.53 -11.95
N GLY A 248 -12.81 -1.85 -11.81
CA GLY A 248 -11.57 -2.56 -12.08
C GLY A 248 -10.48 -2.40 -11.00
N ASP A 249 -10.75 -1.71 -9.89
CA ASP A 249 -9.77 -1.57 -8.82
C ASP A 249 -9.75 -2.81 -7.92
N HIS A 250 -8.67 -3.57 -8.04
CA HIS A 250 -8.46 -4.81 -7.29
C HIS A 250 -8.47 -4.62 -5.77
N ARG A 251 -7.95 -3.46 -5.26
CA ARG A 251 -7.91 -3.19 -3.82
C ARG A 251 -9.29 -2.95 -3.25
N ILE A 252 -10.16 -2.30 -4.03
CA ILE A 252 -11.56 -2.11 -3.65
C ILE A 252 -12.30 -3.45 -3.63
N ALA A 253 -12.08 -4.30 -4.65
CA ALA A 253 -12.70 -5.62 -4.70
C ALA A 253 -12.30 -6.49 -3.49
N MET A 254 -11.00 -6.53 -3.15
CA MET A 254 -10.51 -7.27 -1.98
C MET A 254 -11.01 -6.66 -0.67
N ALA A 255 -11.10 -5.32 -0.56
CA ALA A 255 -11.62 -4.66 0.63
C ALA A 255 -13.09 -5.03 0.89
N PHE A 256 -13.95 -4.99 -0.13
CA PHE A 256 -15.35 -5.40 0.04
C PHE A 256 -15.51 -6.92 0.24
N SER A 257 -14.56 -7.73 -0.23
CA SER A 257 -14.52 -9.16 0.14
C SER A 257 -14.30 -9.32 1.66
N VAL A 258 -13.42 -8.50 2.26
CA VAL A 258 -13.22 -8.46 3.72
C VAL A 258 -14.45 -7.93 4.45
N ALA A 259 -15.15 -6.92 3.90
CA ALA A 259 -16.37 -6.35 4.46
C ALA A 259 -17.48 -7.41 4.66
N SER A 260 -17.50 -8.45 3.82
CA SER A 260 -18.48 -9.54 3.92
C SER A 260 -18.48 -10.27 5.28
N LEU A 261 -17.36 -10.22 6.02
CA LEU A 261 -17.27 -10.79 7.38
C LEU A 261 -18.20 -10.12 8.39
N ARG A 262 -18.62 -8.87 8.12
CA ARG A 262 -19.45 -8.04 9.02
C ARG A 262 -20.77 -7.63 8.39
N ALA A 263 -20.98 -7.92 7.11
CA ALA A 263 -22.23 -7.66 6.43
C ALA A 263 -23.32 -8.65 6.88
N LYS A 264 -24.56 -8.18 7.01
CA LYS A 264 -25.73 -9.02 7.36
C LYS A 264 -26.19 -9.92 6.22
N GLU A 265 -25.93 -9.49 4.99
CA GLU A 265 -26.33 -10.15 3.77
C GLU A 265 -25.16 -10.20 2.79
N ALA A 266 -25.32 -10.94 1.68
CA ALA A 266 -24.27 -11.08 0.68
C ALA A 266 -23.93 -9.74 0.00
N ILE A 267 -22.64 -9.53 -0.28
CA ILE A 267 -22.13 -8.41 -1.08
C ILE A 267 -21.76 -8.96 -2.45
N SER A 268 -22.41 -8.45 -3.51
CA SER A 268 -22.04 -8.74 -4.89
C SER A 268 -21.00 -7.71 -5.36
N ILE A 269 -19.80 -8.17 -5.68
CA ILE A 269 -18.69 -7.33 -6.10
C ILE A 269 -18.51 -7.46 -7.61
N ARG A 270 -18.72 -6.38 -8.36
CA ARG A 270 -18.60 -6.35 -9.80
C ARG A 270 -17.25 -5.84 -10.25
N ASP A 271 -16.86 -6.21 -11.47
CA ASP A 271 -15.61 -5.80 -12.12
C ASP A 271 -14.35 -6.16 -11.31
N SER A 272 -14.30 -7.40 -10.79
CA SER A 272 -13.27 -7.88 -9.86
C SER A 272 -12.13 -8.67 -10.52
N ALA A 273 -12.10 -8.79 -11.86
CA ALA A 273 -11.15 -9.64 -12.60
C ALA A 273 -9.68 -9.29 -12.30
N ASN A 274 -9.38 -7.99 -12.06
CA ASN A 274 -8.04 -7.50 -11.78
C ASN A 274 -7.46 -7.97 -10.44
N VAL A 275 -8.25 -8.57 -9.55
CA VAL A 275 -7.75 -9.21 -8.32
C VAL A 275 -6.72 -10.28 -8.65
N ASN A 276 -6.99 -11.14 -9.64
CA ASN A 276 -6.07 -12.21 -10.03
C ASN A 276 -4.75 -11.70 -10.65
N THR A 277 -4.75 -10.48 -11.20
CA THR A 277 -3.53 -9.85 -11.73
C THR A 277 -2.65 -9.32 -10.61
N SER A 278 -3.24 -8.75 -9.56
CA SER A 278 -2.51 -8.11 -8.47
C SER A 278 -2.19 -9.04 -7.30
N PHE A 279 -3.13 -9.92 -6.96
CA PHE A 279 -2.97 -10.90 -5.89
C PHE A 279 -3.49 -12.28 -6.36
N PRO A 280 -2.71 -12.99 -7.17
CA PRO A 280 -3.05 -14.36 -7.57
C PRO A 280 -3.30 -15.25 -6.35
N GLY A 281 -4.43 -15.96 -6.33
CA GLY A 281 -4.79 -16.84 -5.22
C GLY A 281 -5.45 -16.15 -4.02
N PHE A 282 -5.77 -14.85 -4.08
CA PHE A 282 -6.49 -14.14 -3.00
C PHE A 282 -7.77 -14.86 -2.57
N VAL A 283 -8.59 -15.27 -3.54
CA VAL A 283 -9.88 -15.94 -3.27
C VAL A 283 -9.68 -17.24 -2.50
N ASP A 284 -8.69 -18.04 -2.90
CA ASP A 284 -8.42 -19.32 -2.24
C ASP A 284 -7.86 -19.11 -0.83
N LEU A 285 -6.96 -18.14 -0.66
CA LEU A 285 -6.43 -17.79 0.65
C LEU A 285 -7.51 -17.21 1.58
N ALA A 286 -8.39 -16.36 1.03
CA ALA A 286 -9.53 -15.82 1.77
C ALA A 286 -10.46 -16.93 2.28
N ARG A 287 -10.75 -17.93 1.43
CA ARG A 287 -11.54 -19.11 1.82
C ARG A 287 -10.87 -19.92 2.93
N GLN A 288 -9.55 -20.12 2.84
CA GLN A 288 -8.78 -20.86 3.86
C GLN A 288 -8.87 -20.23 5.25
N VAL A 289 -8.94 -18.90 5.32
CA VAL A 289 -9.09 -18.18 6.60
C VAL A 289 -10.55 -17.90 6.97
N GLY A 290 -11.53 -18.47 6.25
CA GLY A 290 -12.94 -18.43 6.62
C GLY A 290 -13.76 -17.31 5.98
N ILE A 291 -13.21 -16.52 5.05
CA ILE A 291 -13.99 -15.54 4.28
C ILE A 291 -14.76 -16.30 3.19
N ARG A 292 -16.09 -16.20 3.21
CA ARG A 292 -16.95 -16.87 2.22
C ARG A 292 -17.01 -16.07 0.93
N VAL A 293 -16.12 -16.36 0.00
CA VAL A 293 -16.07 -15.74 -1.34
C VAL A 293 -16.39 -16.78 -2.40
N THR A 294 -17.30 -16.44 -3.29
CA THR A 294 -17.58 -17.22 -4.53
C THR A 294 -17.24 -16.32 -5.73
N SER A 295 -16.65 -16.89 -6.76
CA SER A 295 -16.48 -16.22 -8.05
C SER A 295 -17.39 -16.91 -9.05
N ASP A 296 -18.28 -16.15 -9.65
CA ASP A 296 -18.99 -16.59 -10.85
C ASP A 296 -17.96 -16.51 -11.99
N GLY A 297 -17.66 -17.65 -12.61
CA GLY A 297 -16.58 -17.83 -13.59
C GLY A 297 -16.71 -17.02 -14.86
#